data_022ea52c58c83df9de7106620fd44cef
#
_entry.id   022ea52c58c83df9de7106620fd44cef
#
_cell.length_a   1.000
_cell.length_b   1.000
_cell.length_c   1.000
_cell.angle_alpha   90.00
_cell.angle_beta   90.00
_cell.angle_gamma   90.00
#
_symmetry.space_group_name_H-M   'P 1'
#
loop_
_entity.id
_entity.type
_entity.pdbx_description
1 polymer ?
#
loop_
_entity_poly.entity_id
_entity_poly.type
_entity_poly.pdbx_seq_one_letter_code
_entity_poly.pdbx_strand_id
1 'polypeptide(L)' 'MEETKMKTMVFEIYPDDDYTCPTRFVKYNVHCDADIGDLIIMLNEQGFHVADVYDAEDFD' A
#
# COMPACT_ATOMS: atom_id res chain seq x y z
N MET A 1 -21.68 -20.09 -0.44
CA MET A 1 -20.36 -19.91 -0.27
C MET A 1 -19.84 -18.61 -0.73
N GLU A 2 -19.07 -17.97 0.06
CA GLU A 2 -18.60 -16.78 -0.26
C GLU A 2 -17.34 -16.80 -0.96
N GLU A 3 -17.15 -16.01 -1.96
CA GLU A 3 -15.93 -15.91 -2.60
C GLU A 3 -15.18 -14.79 -2.06
N THR A 4 -13.97 -14.98 -1.67
CA THR A 4 -13.13 -13.93 -1.19
C THR A 4 -12.48 -13.29 -2.37
N LYS A 5 -12.94 -12.11 -2.72
CA LYS A 5 -12.34 -11.42 -3.83
C LYS A 5 -11.19 -10.61 -3.35
N MET A 6 -10.08 -10.71 -4.04
CA MET A 6 -8.93 -9.88 -3.77
C MET A 6 -9.03 -8.60 -4.53
N LYS A 7 -8.61 -7.49 -3.92
CA LYS A 7 -8.57 -6.23 -4.54
C LYS A 7 -7.14 -5.81 -4.63
N THR A 8 -6.77 -5.09 -5.66
CA THR A 8 -5.43 -4.55 -5.79
C THR A 8 -5.43 -3.12 -5.30
N MET A 9 -4.54 -2.82 -4.37
CA MET A 9 -4.39 -1.47 -3.84
C MET A 9 -3.01 -0.94 -4.17
N VAL A 10 -2.94 0.35 -4.42
CA VAL A 10 -1.68 1.02 -4.75
C VAL A 10 -1.28 1.86 -3.54
N PHE A 11 -0.06 1.65 -3.08
CA PHE A 11 0.46 2.36 -1.93
C PHE A 11 1.54 3.34 -2.40
N GLU A 12 1.37 4.58 -2.04
CA GLU A 12 2.37 5.61 -2.35
C GLU A 12 3.32 5.66 -1.17
N ILE A 13 4.57 5.33 -1.39
CA ILE A 13 5.55 5.20 -0.31
C ILE A 13 6.79 6.01 -0.60
N TYR A 14 7.54 6.34 0.44
CA TYR A 14 8.83 7.01 0.30
C TYR A 14 9.73 6.55 1.44
N PRO A 15 11.05 6.64 1.27
CA PRO A 15 11.97 6.21 2.32
C PRO A 15 11.82 7.06 3.57
N ASP A 16 11.91 6.38 4.72
CA ASP A 16 11.69 7.05 5.99
C ASP A 16 12.71 8.12 6.28
N ASP A 17 13.93 7.94 5.82
CA ASP A 17 15.04 8.83 6.11
C ASP A 17 15.36 9.79 4.99
N ASP A 18 14.57 9.85 3.94
CA ASP A 18 14.87 10.72 2.82
C ASP A 18 13.61 11.29 2.21
N TYR A 19 13.23 12.46 2.67
CA TYR A 19 12.03 13.11 2.21
C TYR A 19 12.22 13.80 0.87
N THR A 20 13.44 13.85 0.35
CA THR A 20 13.67 14.49 -0.92
C THR A 20 13.50 13.54 -2.08
N CYS A 21 13.42 12.24 -1.81
CA CYS A 21 13.20 11.28 -2.86
C CYS A 21 11.76 11.32 -3.34
N PRO A 22 11.54 11.14 -4.63
CA PRO A 22 10.16 11.04 -5.11
C PRO A 22 9.48 9.81 -4.53
N THR A 23 8.17 9.87 -4.40
CA THR A 23 7.43 8.74 -3.91
C THR A 23 7.42 7.63 -4.95
N ARG A 24 7.19 6.42 -4.49
CA ARG A 24 7.07 5.25 -5.34
C ARG A 24 5.71 4.69 -5.18
N PHE A 25 5.24 3.99 -6.19
CA PHE A 25 3.94 3.34 -6.13
C PHE A 25 4.15 1.84 -6.18
N VAL A 26 3.61 1.12 -5.20
CA VAL A 26 3.68 -0.34 -5.16
C VAL A 26 2.28 -0.89 -5.09
N LYS A 27 2.05 -2.04 -5.71
CA LYS A 27 0.73 -2.65 -5.75
C LYS A 27 0.74 -3.94 -4.96
N TYR A 28 -0.28 -4.13 -4.15
CA TYR A 28 -0.44 -5.35 -3.39
C TYR A 28 -1.89 -5.80 -3.47
N ASN A 29 -2.11 -7.09 -3.45
CA ASN A 29 -3.45 -7.63 -3.40
C ASN A 29 -3.87 -7.77 -1.96
N VAL A 30 -5.09 -7.35 -1.65
CA VAL A 30 -5.62 -7.41 -0.30
C VAL A 30 -7.00 -8.05 -0.32
N HIS A 31 -7.39 -8.68 0.76
CA HIS A 31 -8.70 -9.29 0.88
C HIS A 31 -9.67 -8.36 1.59
N CYS A 32 -9.18 -7.55 2.52
CA CYS A 32 -10.03 -6.66 3.29
C CYS A 32 -9.21 -5.49 3.82
N ASP A 33 -9.88 -4.57 4.51
CA ASP A 33 -9.21 -3.38 5.01
C ASP A 33 -8.14 -3.71 6.05
N ALA A 34 -8.30 -4.80 6.77
CA ALA A 34 -7.30 -5.19 7.77
C ALA A 34 -5.96 -5.51 7.10
N ASP A 35 -6.01 -6.06 5.89
CA ASP A 35 -4.78 -6.36 5.16
C ASP A 35 -4.04 -5.09 4.79
N ILE A 36 -4.75 -4.00 4.52
CA ILE A 36 -4.14 -2.73 4.22
C ILE A 36 -3.32 -2.25 5.42
N GLY A 37 -3.90 -2.35 6.63
CA GLY A 37 -3.17 -1.97 7.83
C GLY A 37 -1.93 -2.81 8.05
N ASP A 38 -2.02 -4.10 7.80
CA ASP A 38 -0.88 -5.00 7.95
C ASP A 38 0.23 -4.65 6.95
N LEU A 39 -0.14 -4.30 5.74
CA LEU A 39 0.84 -3.92 4.73
C LEU A 39 1.52 -2.61 5.08
N ILE A 40 0.78 -1.66 5.65
CA ILE A 40 1.36 -0.41 6.09
C ILE A 40 2.40 -0.67 7.17
N ILE A 41 2.10 -1.54 8.13
CA ILE A 41 3.03 -1.88 9.18
C ILE A 41 4.27 -2.55 8.59
N MET A 42 4.07 -3.47 7.66
CA MET A 42 5.18 -4.16 7.01
C MET A 42 6.10 -3.16 6.30
N LEU A 43 5.52 -2.21 5.57
CA LEU A 43 6.30 -1.23 4.85
C LEU A 43 7.05 -0.31 5.81
N ASN A 44 6.43 0.06 6.91
CA ASN A 44 7.10 0.86 7.92
C ASN A 44 8.29 0.13 8.52
N GLU A 45 8.15 -1.15 8.71
CA GLU A 45 9.25 -1.95 9.27
C GLU A 45 10.40 -2.07 8.28
N GLN A 46 10.12 -1.96 7.00
CA GLN A 46 11.15 -2.01 5.98
C GLN A 46 11.81 -0.65 5.75
N GLY A 47 11.36 0.38 6.45
CA GLY A 47 11.97 1.70 6.35
C GLY A 47 11.25 2.64 5.40
N PHE A 48 9.97 2.39 5.13
CA PHE A 48 9.19 3.24 4.25
C PHE A 48 8.00 3.83 4.96
N HIS A 49 7.64 5.05 4.61
CA HIS A 49 6.39 5.65 5.04
C HIS A 49 5.37 5.53 3.93
N VAL A 50 4.12 5.28 4.30
CA VAL A 50 3.02 5.23 3.35
C VAL A 50 2.35 6.60 3.36
N ALA A 51 2.48 7.32 2.25
CA ALA A 51 1.91 8.66 2.13
C ALA A 51 0.42 8.58 1.82
N ASP A 52 0.03 7.61 1.00
CA ASP A 52 -1.37 7.47 0.64
C ASP A 52 -1.64 6.08 0.13
N VAL A 53 -2.92 5.71 0.04
CA VAL A 53 -3.35 4.41 -0.45
C VAL A 53 -4.48 4.66 -1.44
N TYR A 54 -4.39 4.06 -2.61
CA TYR A 54 -5.37 4.24 -3.66
C TYR A 54 -5.92 2.90 -4.11
N ASP A 55 -7.14 2.90 -4.58
CA ASP A 55 -7.68 1.73 -5.25
C ASP A 55 -7.06 1.67 -6.65
N ALA A 56 -6.57 0.53 -7.06
CA ALA A 56 -5.91 0.41 -8.35
C ALA A 56 -6.83 0.78 -9.51
N GLU A 57 -8.13 0.56 -9.35
CA GLU A 57 -9.09 0.92 -10.39
C GLU A 57 -9.18 2.42 -10.54
N ASP A 58 -9.02 3.19 -9.47
CA ASP A 58 -9.07 4.62 -9.52
C ASP A 58 -7.71 5.22 -9.86
N PHE A 59 -6.65 4.47 -9.66
CA PHE A 59 -5.31 4.97 -9.83
C PHE A 59 -4.94 5.10 -11.29
N ASP A 60 -5.48 4.26 -12.11
CA ASP A 60 -5.11 4.21 -13.48
C ASP A 60 -5.65 5.38 -14.30
#